data_34c20dd230927062cd53cad3cd2c27cb
#
_entry.id   34c20dd230927062cd53cad3cd2c27cb
#
_cell.length_a   1.000
_cell.length_b   1.000
_cell.length_c   1.000
_cell.angle_alpha   90.00
_cell.angle_beta   90.00
_cell.angle_gamma   90.00
#
_symmetry.space_group_name_H-M   'P 1'
#
loop_
_entity.id
_entity.type
_entity.pdbx_description
1 polymer ?
#
loop_
_entity_poly.entity_id
_entity_poly.type
_entity_poly.pdbx_seq_one_letter_code
_entity_poly.pdbx_strand_id
1 'polypeptide(L)'
;MSDSNQKPGPPPDDFSETVPNIKVPGGSGPSGGGDDWSKTNYNYPKQPTADEWGKTVANIKPIDIDNDDFGKTMHPGSRKAPEVDWGATQANIRVPDTDFGGGRGDEGYGKTTPYFQLPDDLRQKYEQIPPTPGEVAAEEQAAAKAQGGIPGWVWAAAGLLAMFMFAVVVLVGVLLWNYAGSNYNAVVRNPPIGADIFVDGVLWGVEQPDGSRLLQNLRPGGDRTITIVHPAFECEAATVNSSKREVVARCRQAAVKPGEDCSRIGLGEEDKAERCYNAALDGLPDPFTAEQLKNALNILIINFESGKFDIPAKRMEALKKGAGFIQKLPPSVVLEVGGHTDNVGSDASNQTLSDNRAKAVKDALVTFGVRPEALQTKGYGPTRPKTTNDTDLGKFYNRRIEYSVVRQ
;
A
#
# COMPACT_ATOMS: atom_id res chain seq x y z
N MET A 1 56.82 46.59 -0.33
CA MET A 1 57.06 45.40 -1.17
C MET A 1 57.24 44.25 -0.18
N SER A 2 56.20 43.50 0.09
CA SER A 2 56.24 42.20 0.70
C SER A 2 54.90 41.52 0.39
N ASP A 3 54.96 40.54 -0.49
CA ASP A 3 53.90 39.65 -0.88
C ASP A 3 53.46 38.80 0.32
N SER A 4 52.17 38.77 0.62
CA SER A 4 51.56 37.76 1.46
C SER A 4 50.30 37.25 0.78
N ASN A 5 50.56 36.35 -0.17
CA ASN A 5 49.53 35.51 -0.78
C ASN A 5 49.44 34.19 0.04
N GLN A 6 48.68 34.21 1.10
CA GLN A 6 48.38 33.02 1.87
C GLN A 6 46.94 32.59 1.61
N LYS A 7 46.79 31.53 0.84
CA LYS A 7 45.54 30.80 0.62
C LYS A 7 45.04 30.28 1.98
N PRO A 8 43.77 30.47 2.39
CA PRO A 8 43.28 29.87 3.60
C PRO A 8 43.19 28.33 3.42
N GLY A 9 43.73 27.61 4.40
CA GLY A 9 43.63 26.16 4.49
C GLY A 9 42.20 25.71 4.76
N PRO A 10 41.89 24.43 4.52
CA PRO A 10 40.56 23.89 4.79
C PRO A 10 40.24 24.01 6.29
N PRO A 11 38.95 24.22 6.64
CA PRO A 11 38.51 24.25 8.05
C PRO A 11 38.71 22.86 8.66
N PRO A 12 38.94 22.75 9.97
CA PRO A 12 39.10 21.49 10.65
C PRO A 12 37.78 20.71 10.67
N ASP A 13 37.85 19.40 10.41
CA ASP A 13 36.76 18.43 10.41
C ASP A 13 36.27 18.08 11.85
N ASP A 14 36.17 19.04 12.73
CA ASP A 14 35.77 18.78 14.11
C ASP A 14 34.28 19.11 14.33
N PHE A 15 33.43 18.10 14.06
CA PHE A 15 31.99 18.16 14.31
C PHE A 15 31.60 17.88 15.76
N SER A 16 32.58 17.76 16.68
CA SER A 16 32.33 17.34 18.06
C SER A 16 31.74 18.40 18.99
N GLU A 17 31.69 19.68 18.57
CA GLU A 17 31.25 20.77 19.45
C GLU A 17 29.78 21.19 19.37
N THR A 18 28.98 20.64 18.47
CA THR A 18 27.60 21.13 18.25
C THR A 18 26.49 20.27 18.84
N VAL A 19 26.80 19.10 19.41
CA VAL A 19 25.77 18.27 20.05
C VAL A 19 26.10 18.13 21.53
N PRO A 20 25.19 18.46 22.45
CA PRO A 20 25.43 18.26 23.88
C PRO A 20 25.68 16.78 24.15
N ASN A 21 26.73 16.52 24.92
CA ASN A 21 27.15 15.19 25.39
C ASN A 21 26.02 14.61 26.26
N ILE A 22 25.09 13.88 25.65
CA ILE A 22 24.00 13.22 26.38
C ILE A 22 24.57 11.99 27.02
N LYS A 23 24.89 12.06 28.31
CA LYS A 23 25.19 10.87 29.13
C LYS A 23 23.93 10.03 29.24
N VAL A 24 23.90 8.92 28.50
CA VAL A 24 22.90 7.88 28.68
C VAL A 24 23.22 7.14 30.02
N PRO A 25 22.30 7.04 30.97
CA PRO A 25 22.55 6.27 32.20
C PRO A 25 22.57 4.76 31.89
N GLY A 26 23.68 4.12 32.18
CA GLY A 26 23.78 2.68 32.39
C GLY A 26 24.22 1.85 31.21
N GLY A 27 25.50 1.48 31.21
CA GLY A 27 26.05 0.43 30.37
C GLY A 27 27.56 0.46 30.37
N SER A 28 28.17 -0.14 31.36
CA SER A 28 29.60 -0.47 31.36
C SER A 28 29.86 -1.57 30.34
N GLY A 29 30.45 -1.24 29.19
CA GLY A 29 30.91 -2.18 28.18
C GLY A 29 32.43 -2.23 28.16
N PRO A 30 33.05 -3.38 27.88
CA PRO A 30 34.48 -3.57 27.86
C PRO A 30 35.15 -2.95 26.65
N SER A 31 36.31 -2.37 26.88
CA SER A 31 37.25 -1.87 25.86
C SER A 31 37.88 -3.01 25.05
N GLY A 32 37.98 -2.86 23.75
CA GLY A 32 38.96 -3.59 22.96
C GLY A 32 38.43 -4.17 21.63
N GLY A 33 39.06 -3.76 20.53
CA GLY A 33 39.05 -4.46 19.26
C GLY A 33 38.56 -3.61 18.11
N GLY A 34 39.47 -3.09 17.30
CA GLY A 34 39.14 -2.45 16.03
C GLY A 34 38.67 -3.49 15.03
N ASP A 35 37.46 -3.33 14.56
CA ASP A 35 36.90 -4.16 13.51
C ASP A 35 36.90 -3.42 12.18
N ASP A 36 37.62 -4.02 11.27
CA ASP A 36 37.75 -3.66 9.85
C ASP A 36 36.43 -3.92 9.15
N TRP A 37 35.66 -2.87 8.88
CA TRP A 37 34.36 -2.88 8.20
C TRP A 37 34.41 -3.22 6.72
N SER A 38 35.63 -3.54 6.17
CA SER A 38 35.80 -3.86 4.75
C SER A 38 35.35 -5.29 4.37
N LYS A 39 34.86 -6.11 5.29
CA LYS A 39 34.59 -7.55 5.07
C LYS A 39 33.15 -8.01 5.26
N THR A 40 32.18 -7.16 5.39
CA THR A 40 30.77 -7.58 5.34
C THR A 40 30.29 -7.60 3.90
N ASN A 41 30.42 -8.76 3.26
CA ASN A 41 29.76 -9.08 1.99
C ASN A 41 28.26 -9.17 2.21
N TYR A 42 27.54 -8.07 2.06
CA TYR A 42 26.11 -8.11 1.78
C TYR A 42 25.90 -8.48 0.31
N ASN A 43 25.49 -9.70 0.08
CA ASN A 43 25.06 -10.19 -1.24
C ASN A 43 23.73 -9.51 -1.58
N TYR A 44 23.75 -8.26 -2.07
CA TYR A 44 22.61 -7.69 -2.75
C TYR A 44 22.49 -8.39 -4.12
N PRO A 45 21.31 -8.88 -4.51
CA PRO A 45 21.09 -9.32 -5.87
C PRO A 45 21.43 -8.13 -6.79
N LYS A 46 22.36 -8.32 -7.73
CA LYS A 46 22.69 -7.32 -8.73
C LYS A 46 21.41 -6.90 -9.44
N GLN A 47 21.14 -5.61 -9.47
CA GLN A 47 20.09 -5.09 -10.33
C GLN A 47 20.43 -5.45 -11.78
N PRO A 48 19.46 -5.98 -12.56
CA PRO A 48 19.69 -6.30 -13.95
C PRO A 48 20.08 -5.04 -14.73
N THR A 49 21.08 -5.16 -15.61
CA THR A 49 21.49 -4.07 -16.48
C THR A 49 20.41 -3.74 -17.50
N ALA A 50 20.45 -2.53 -18.08
CA ALA A 50 19.47 -2.08 -19.08
C ALA A 50 19.27 -3.08 -20.23
N ASP A 51 20.30 -3.86 -20.59
CA ASP A 51 20.25 -4.88 -21.62
C ASP A 51 19.52 -6.17 -21.21
N GLU A 52 19.38 -6.43 -19.92
CA GLU A 52 18.61 -7.58 -19.41
C GLU A 52 17.12 -7.29 -19.33
N TRP A 53 16.71 -6.02 -19.13
CA TRP A 53 15.31 -5.60 -19.19
C TRP A 53 14.72 -5.77 -20.60
N GLY A 54 15.52 -5.59 -21.65
CA GLY A 54 15.09 -5.76 -23.04
C GLY A 54 14.75 -7.20 -23.42
N LYS A 55 15.29 -8.20 -22.73
CA LYS A 55 15.07 -9.62 -23.04
C LYS A 55 13.85 -10.24 -22.39
N THR A 56 13.36 -9.65 -21.31
CA THR A 56 12.19 -10.17 -20.56
C THR A 56 10.85 -9.67 -21.11
N VAL A 57 10.86 -8.67 -22.00
CA VAL A 57 9.63 -8.00 -22.50
C VAL A 57 9.32 -8.31 -23.96
N ALA A 58 10.12 -9.17 -24.63
CA ALA A 58 10.04 -9.40 -26.09
C ALA A 58 8.79 -10.13 -26.59
N ASN A 59 7.83 -10.49 -25.73
CA ASN A 59 6.60 -11.21 -26.13
C ASN A 59 5.29 -10.58 -25.67
N ILE A 60 5.29 -9.31 -25.26
CA ILE A 60 4.05 -8.58 -25.02
C ILE A 60 3.81 -7.68 -26.22
N LYS A 61 2.85 -8.06 -27.09
CA LYS A 61 2.35 -7.15 -28.13
C LYS A 61 1.84 -5.88 -27.45
N PRO A 62 2.17 -4.68 -27.95
CA PRO A 62 1.57 -3.45 -27.48
C PRO A 62 0.04 -3.55 -27.63
N ILE A 63 -0.67 -3.28 -26.56
CA ILE A 63 -2.11 -3.05 -26.61
C ILE A 63 -2.26 -1.61 -27.06
N ASP A 64 -2.79 -1.39 -28.26
CA ASP A 64 -3.26 -0.07 -28.69
C ASP A 64 -4.41 0.33 -27.76
N ILE A 65 -4.11 1.23 -26.86
CA ILE A 65 -5.11 1.86 -25.99
C ILE A 65 -5.55 3.13 -26.73
N ASP A 66 -6.67 3.03 -27.46
CA ASP A 66 -7.37 4.23 -27.93
C ASP A 66 -7.76 5.07 -26.71
N ASN A 67 -7.42 6.37 -26.78
CA ASN A 67 -7.48 7.33 -25.68
C ASN A 67 -8.90 7.69 -25.20
N ASP A 68 -9.94 6.99 -25.66
CA ASP A 68 -11.34 7.32 -25.36
C ASP A 68 -12.00 6.47 -24.27
N ASP A 69 -11.26 5.54 -23.64
CA ASP A 69 -11.85 4.57 -22.67
C ASP A 69 -11.44 4.78 -21.21
N PHE A 70 -10.90 5.96 -20.86
CA PHE A 70 -10.54 6.30 -19.46
C PHE A 70 -11.74 6.62 -18.54
N GLY A 71 -12.92 6.08 -18.82
CA GLY A 71 -14.12 6.34 -18.00
C GLY A 71 -14.87 5.13 -17.49
N LYS A 72 -14.47 3.91 -17.85
CA LYS A 72 -15.21 2.71 -17.45
C LYS A 72 -14.42 1.88 -16.46
N THR A 73 -14.83 1.96 -15.22
CA THR A 73 -14.43 1.03 -14.14
C THR A 73 -14.77 -0.40 -14.57
N MET A 74 -13.75 -1.22 -14.80
CA MET A 74 -13.95 -2.65 -15.04
C MET A 74 -14.43 -3.33 -13.76
N HIS A 75 -15.70 -3.72 -13.72
CA HIS A 75 -16.18 -4.66 -12.71
C HIS A 75 -15.65 -6.08 -13.02
N PRO A 76 -15.05 -6.78 -12.05
CA PRO A 76 -14.70 -8.18 -12.24
C PRO A 76 -15.97 -9.02 -12.28
N GLY A 77 -16.36 -9.49 -13.46
CA GLY A 77 -17.53 -10.35 -13.63
C GLY A 77 -18.15 -10.39 -15.02
N SER A 78 -17.75 -9.57 -15.97
CA SER A 78 -18.40 -9.50 -17.29
C SER A 78 -17.56 -10.04 -18.45
N ARG A 79 -16.63 -10.92 -18.21
CA ARG A 79 -16.03 -11.70 -19.30
C ARG A 79 -16.95 -12.89 -19.56
N LYS A 80 -17.86 -12.77 -20.52
CA LYS A 80 -18.38 -13.96 -21.21
C LYS A 80 -17.17 -14.70 -21.77
N ALA A 81 -17.06 -15.96 -21.44
CA ALA A 81 -16.12 -16.85 -22.11
C ALA A 81 -16.37 -16.74 -23.62
N PRO A 82 -15.34 -16.70 -24.45
CA PRO A 82 -15.54 -16.72 -25.89
C PRO A 82 -16.35 -17.98 -26.20
N GLU A 83 -17.49 -17.80 -26.85
CA GLU A 83 -18.27 -18.89 -27.43
C GLU A 83 -17.38 -19.54 -28.47
N VAL A 84 -16.89 -20.74 -28.15
CA VAL A 84 -16.09 -21.51 -29.09
C VAL A 84 -17.05 -22.06 -30.12
N ASP A 85 -17.11 -21.40 -31.29
CA ASP A 85 -17.85 -21.89 -32.44
C ASP A 85 -17.17 -23.17 -32.97
N TRP A 86 -17.66 -24.32 -32.55
CA TRP A 86 -17.21 -25.61 -33.03
C TRP A 86 -17.51 -25.83 -34.52
N GLY A 87 -18.34 -24.97 -35.16
CA GLY A 87 -18.62 -24.99 -36.57
C GLY A 87 -17.46 -24.52 -37.45
N ALA A 88 -16.60 -23.65 -36.96
CA ALA A 88 -15.53 -23.08 -37.74
C ALA A 88 -14.28 -23.98 -37.90
N THR A 89 -14.14 -25.02 -37.07
CA THR A 89 -12.99 -25.92 -37.13
C THR A 89 -13.07 -26.99 -38.23
N GLN A 90 -14.22 -27.14 -38.86
CA GLN A 90 -14.42 -28.14 -39.94
C GLN A 90 -14.25 -27.59 -41.35
N ALA A 91 -14.00 -26.30 -41.53
CA ALA A 91 -13.96 -25.65 -42.84
C ALA A 91 -12.69 -25.93 -43.69
N ASN A 92 -11.71 -26.72 -43.17
CA ASN A 92 -10.46 -26.96 -43.91
C ASN A 92 -10.12 -28.42 -44.20
N ILE A 93 -11.10 -29.30 -44.19
CA ILE A 93 -10.93 -30.67 -44.73
C ILE A 93 -11.32 -30.56 -46.23
N ARG A 94 -10.31 -30.41 -47.09
CA ARG A 94 -10.46 -30.64 -48.53
C ARG A 94 -10.67 -32.12 -48.72
N VAL A 95 -11.92 -32.53 -48.98
CA VAL A 95 -12.22 -33.82 -49.58
C VAL A 95 -11.80 -33.76 -51.03
N PRO A 96 -11.08 -34.75 -51.59
CA PRO A 96 -10.75 -34.78 -53.01
C PRO A 96 -12.07 -34.80 -53.81
N ASP A 97 -12.18 -33.92 -54.77
CA ASP A 97 -13.28 -33.92 -55.74
C ASP A 97 -13.27 -35.26 -56.53
N THR A 98 -14.06 -36.21 -56.10
CA THR A 98 -14.46 -37.30 -56.95
C THR A 98 -15.74 -36.87 -57.64
N ASP A 99 -15.56 -36.49 -58.89
CA ASP A 99 -16.63 -36.08 -59.83
C ASP A 99 -17.56 -37.29 -60.07
N PHE A 100 -18.66 -37.35 -59.37
CA PHE A 100 -19.82 -38.16 -59.74
C PHE A 100 -20.91 -37.28 -60.21
N GLY A 101 -21.03 -37.23 -61.54
CA GLY A 101 -21.89 -36.36 -62.28
C GLY A 101 -23.34 -36.36 -61.85
N GLY A 102 -23.91 -35.19 -61.87
CA GLY A 102 -25.31 -34.94 -62.18
C GLY A 102 -26.22 -34.64 -61.02
N GLY A 103 -26.68 -33.36 -60.96
CA GLY A 103 -27.93 -33.02 -60.34
C GLY A 103 -27.86 -31.91 -59.30
N ARG A 104 -28.03 -30.67 -59.78
CA ARG A 104 -28.42 -29.52 -58.99
C ARG A 104 -29.74 -29.78 -58.28
N GLY A 105 -29.77 -29.73 -56.98
CA GLY A 105 -30.98 -29.72 -56.20
C GLY A 105 -30.63 -29.42 -54.76
N ASP A 106 -31.00 -28.23 -54.31
CA ASP A 106 -31.01 -27.76 -52.94
C ASP A 106 -31.91 -28.64 -52.07
N GLU A 107 -31.41 -29.71 -51.50
CA GLU A 107 -32.12 -30.36 -50.39
C GLU A 107 -31.13 -31.07 -49.48
N GLY A 108 -31.22 -30.70 -48.17
CA GLY A 108 -30.32 -31.02 -47.08
C GLY A 108 -29.94 -32.49 -46.93
N TYR A 109 -28.78 -32.68 -46.37
CA TYR A 109 -28.22 -33.94 -45.87
C TYR A 109 -29.21 -34.64 -44.94
N GLY A 110 -29.97 -35.63 -45.47
CA GLY A 110 -30.93 -36.36 -44.65
C GLY A 110 -31.69 -37.46 -45.34
N LYS A 111 -31.57 -37.61 -46.66
CA LYS A 111 -32.26 -38.69 -47.38
C LYS A 111 -31.23 -39.58 -48.07
N THR A 112 -30.76 -40.62 -47.35
CA THR A 112 -30.15 -41.78 -48.02
C THR A 112 -31.22 -42.46 -48.79
N THR A 113 -31.23 -42.31 -50.11
CA THR A 113 -32.05 -43.14 -51.00
C THR A 113 -31.53 -44.57 -50.88
N PRO A 114 -32.41 -45.55 -50.64
CA PRO A 114 -31.98 -46.93 -50.56
C PRO A 114 -31.43 -47.36 -51.93
N TYR A 115 -30.21 -47.91 -51.90
CA TYR A 115 -29.44 -48.30 -53.09
C TYR A 115 -30.06 -49.44 -53.88
N PHE A 116 -31.19 -49.97 -53.46
CA PHE A 116 -31.91 -51.02 -54.10
C PHE A 116 -33.43 -50.78 -53.98
N GLN A 117 -34.02 -50.41 -55.09
CA GLN A 117 -35.49 -50.53 -55.20
C GLN A 117 -35.82 -51.96 -55.62
N LEU A 118 -36.39 -52.74 -54.70
CA LEU A 118 -36.99 -54.05 -55.06
C LEU A 118 -38.13 -53.79 -56.06
N PRO A 119 -38.21 -54.64 -57.10
CA PRO A 119 -39.39 -54.67 -57.98
C PRO A 119 -40.66 -54.82 -57.18
N ASP A 120 -41.75 -54.16 -57.61
CA ASP A 120 -43.01 -54.05 -56.86
C ASP A 120 -43.68 -55.40 -56.58
N ASP A 121 -43.42 -56.40 -57.40
CA ASP A 121 -43.87 -57.77 -57.22
C ASP A 121 -43.17 -58.55 -56.03
N LEU A 122 -41.95 -58.14 -55.71
CA LEU A 122 -41.25 -58.66 -54.57
C LEU A 122 -41.56 -57.96 -53.28
N ARG A 123 -41.90 -56.64 -53.38
CA ARG A 123 -42.27 -55.79 -52.21
C ARG A 123 -43.51 -56.37 -51.50
N GLN A 124 -44.58 -56.75 -52.26
CA GLN A 124 -45.79 -57.31 -51.70
C GLN A 124 -45.55 -58.68 -51.02
N LYS A 125 -44.55 -59.43 -51.45
CA LYS A 125 -44.23 -60.73 -50.89
C LYS A 125 -43.44 -60.58 -49.56
N TYR A 126 -42.68 -59.60 -49.42
CA TYR A 126 -41.95 -59.31 -48.19
C TYR A 126 -42.78 -58.59 -47.14
N GLU A 127 -43.84 -57.87 -47.53
CA GLU A 127 -44.77 -57.24 -46.58
C GLU A 127 -45.64 -58.25 -45.83
N GLN A 128 -45.72 -59.52 -46.34
CA GLN A 128 -46.48 -60.58 -45.71
C GLN A 128 -45.65 -61.58 -44.87
N ILE A 129 -44.36 -61.24 -44.63
CA ILE A 129 -43.54 -62.06 -43.76
C ILE A 129 -43.92 -61.74 -42.30
N PRO A 130 -44.41 -62.66 -41.55
CA PRO A 130 -44.69 -62.41 -40.13
C PRO A 130 -43.38 -61.99 -39.40
N PRO A 131 -43.50 -61.07 -38.49
CA PRO A 131 -42.32 -60.58 -37.76
C PRO A 131 -41.57 -61.69 -37.09
N THR A 132 -40.24 -61.64 -37.13
CA THR A 132 -39.41 -62.67 -36.54
C THR A 132 -39.62 -62.76 -35.03
N PRO A 133 -39.43 -63.92 -34.40
CA PRO A 133 -39.57 -64.02 -32.93
C PRO A 133 -38.73 -62.99 -32.15
N GLY A 134 -37.63 -62.53 -32.72
CA GLY A 134 -36.78 -61.48 -32.13
C GLY A 134 -37.40 -60.09 -32.21
N GLU A 135 -38.11 -59.77 -33.30
CA GLU A 135 -38.83 -58.47 -33.47
C GLU A 135 -40.05 -58.45 -32.55
N VAL A 136 -40.81 -59.51 -32.43
CA VAL A 136 -41.93 -59.64 -31.46
C VAL A 136 -41.42 -59.47 -30.03
N ALA A 137 -40.32 -60.07 -29.68
CA ALA A 137 -39.72 -59.97 -28.35
C ALA A 137 -39.14 -58.54 -28.08
N ALA A 138 -38.64 -57.90 -29.13
CA ALA A 138 -38.16 -56.55 -29.00
C ALA A 138 -39.32 -55.52 -28.85
N GLU A 139 -40.43 -55.77 -29.58
CA GLU A 139 -41.63 -54.93 -29.48
C GLU A 139 -42.35 -55.14 -28.12
N GLU A 140 -42.43 -56.38 -27.61
CA GLU A 140 -42.92 -56.68 -26.27
C GLU A 140 -42.01 -56.05 -25.17
N GLN A 141 -40.68 -56.10 -25.33
CA GLN A 141 -39.75 -55.42 -24.40
C GLN A 141 -39.85 -53.91 -24.50
N ALA A 142 -40.08 -53.35 -25.65
CA ALA A 142 -40.32 -51.91 -25.82
C ALA A 142 -41.65 -51.50 -25.21
N ALA A 143 -42.72 -52.27 -25.39
CA ALA A 143 -44.02 -52.06 -24.79
C ALA A 143 -43.98 -52.20 -23.27
N ALA A 144 -43.25 -53.19 -22.73
CA ALA A 144 -43.04 -53.37 -21.30
C ALA A 144 -42.24 -52.23 -20.70
N LYS A 145 -41.19 -51.70 -21.37
CA LYS A 145 -40.47 -50.48 -20.97
C LYS A 145 -41.33 -49.22 -21.02
N ALA A 146 -42.26 -49.11 -21.99
CA ALA A 146 -43.16 -47.99 -22.07
C ALA A 146 -44.21 -47.95 -20.95
N GLN A 147 -44.58 -49.14 -20.40
CA GLN A 147 -45.53 -49.27 -19.30
C GLN A 147 -44.88 -49.11 -17.91
N GLY A 148 -43.55 -49.16 -17.84
CA GLY A 148 -42.78 -49.00 -16.62
C GLY A 148 -42.50 -47.55 -16.23
N GLY A 149 -43.43 -46.64 -16.50
CA GLY A 149 -43.31 -45.25 -16.01
C GLY A 149 -43.20 -45.22 -14.47
N ILE A 150 -42.27 -44.42 -14.00
CA ILE A 150 -42.09 -44.19 -12.55
C ILE A 150 -43.44 -43.77 -11.97
N PRO A 151 -43.98 -44.50 -10.95
CA PRO A 151 -45.29 -44.16 -10.39
C PRO A 151 -45.35 -42.68 -9.98
N GLY A 152 -46.48 -42.03 -10.27
CA GLY A 152 -46.64 -40.59 -10.03
C GLY A 152 -46.37 -40.15 -8.59
N TRP A 153 -46.55 -41.07 -7.62
CA TRP A 153 -46.20 -40.76 -6.22
C TRP A 153 -44.71 -40.58 -6.00
N VAL A 154 -43.83 -41.22 -6.82
CA VAL A 154 -42.36 -41.05 -6.77
C VAL A 154 -41.96 -39.63 -7.20
N TRP A 155 -42.62 -39.12 -8.24
CA TRP A 155 -42.42 -37.74 -8.66
C TRP A 155 -42.94 -36.73 -7.63
N ALA A 156 -44.07 -37.06 -6.99
CA ALA A 156 -44.59 -36.25 -5.89
C ALA A 156 -43.64 -36.26 -4.68
N ALA A 157 -43.10 -37.43 -4.33
CA ALA A 157 -42.10 -37.56 -3.25
C ALA A 157 -40.78 -36.84 -3.59
N ALA A 158 -40.29 -36.98 -4.84
CA ALA A 158 -39.09 -36.25 -5.31
C ALA A 158 -39.32 -34.74 -5.30
N GLY A 159 -40.51 -34.26 -5.70
CA GLY A 159 -40.86 -32.84 -5.64
C GLY A 159 -40.92 -32.33 -4.20
N LEU A 160 -41.49 -33.07 -3.27
CA LEU A 160 -41.49 -32.70 -1.83
C LEU A 160 -40.08 -32.69 -1.24
N LEU A 161 -39.25 -33.65 -1.59
CA LEU A 161 -37.85 -33.72 -1.18
C LEU A 161 -37.06 -32.53 -1.74
N ALA A 162 -37.26 -32.18 -3.00
CA ALA A 162 -36.62 -31.04 -3.61
C ALA A 162 -37.06 -29.71 -2.97
N MET A 163 -38.36 -29.54 -2.67
CA MET A 163 -38.87 -28.38 -1.92
C MET A 163 -38.30 -28.31 -0.50
N PHE A 164 -38.22 -29.48 0.18
CA PHE A 164 -37.60 -29.50 1.51
C PHE A 164 -36.12 -29.11 1.48
N MET A 165 -35.37 -29.71 0.53
CA MET A 165 -33.95 -29.33 0.35
C MET A 165 -33.77 -27.86 0.00
N PHE A 166 -34.64 -27.31 -0.86
CA PHE A 166 -34.63 -25.90 -1.19
C PHE A 166 -34.96 -25.03 0.06
N ALA A 167 -35.96 -25.42 0.84
CA ALA A 167 -36.29 -24.73 2.09
C ALA A 167 -35.13 -24.77 3.10
N VAL A 168 -34.43 -25.91 3.21
CA VAL A 168 -33.22 -26.03 4.05
C VAL A 168 -32.09 -25.15 3.54
N VAL A 169 -31.84 -25.10 2.22
CA VAL A 169 -30.82 -24.23 1.64
C VAL A 169 -31.15 -22.74 1.90
N VAL A 170 -32.41 -22.36 1.72
CA VAL A 170 -32.87 -20.99 2.01
C VAL A 170 -32.74 -20.68 3.50
N LEU A 171 -33.15 -21.59 4.37
CA LEU A 171 -33.02 -21.42 5.83
C LEU A 171 -31.56 -21.29 6.25
N VAL A 172 -30.69 -22.16 5.74
CA VAL A 172 -29.23 -22.08 5.98
C VAL A 172 -28.66 -20.78 5.41
N GLY A 173 -29.08 -20.37 4.22
CA GLY A 173 -28.69 -19.11 3.60
C GLY A 173 -29.10 -17.91 4.47
N VAL A 174 -30.34 -17.89 4.98
CA VAL A 174 -30.84 -16.84 5.87
C VAL A 174 -30.11 -16.85 7.23
N LEU A 175 -29.86 -18.05 7.78
CA LEU A 175 -29.08 -18.17 9.01
C LEU A 175 -27.63 -17.71 8.82
N LEU A 176 -26.99 -18.09 7.73
CA LEU A 176 -25.64 -17.61 7.41
C LEU A 176 -25.62 -16.10 7.16
N TRP A 177 -26.64 -15.55 6.49
CA TRP A 177 -26.80 -14.11 6.30
C TRP A 177 -26.97 -13.36 7.62
N ASN A 178 -27.83 -13.86 8.51
CA ASN A 178 -28.02 -13.28 9.85
C ASN A 178 -26.79 -13.48 10.76
N TYR A 179 -26.07 -14.61 10.62
CA TYR A 179 -24.86 -14.89 11.40
C TYR A 179 -23.65 -14.11 10.89
N ALA A 180 -23.60 -13.81 9.58
CA ALA A 180 -22.54 -12.99 9.00
C ALA A 180 -22.55 -11.54 9.52
N GLY A 181 -23.64 -11.10 10.16
CA GLY A 181 -23.78 -9.78 10.75
C GLY A 181 -23.51 -8.65 9.74
N SER A 182 -24.02 -7.49 9.98
CA SER A 182 -23.65 -6.31 9.21
C SER A 182 -22.22 -5.86 9.57
N ASN A 183 -21.45 -5.41 8.57
CA ASN A 183 -20.17 -4.76 8.81
C ASN A 183 -20.35 -3.63 9.84
N TYR A 184 -19.33 -3.42 10.65
CA TYR A 184 -19.35 -2.38 11.68
C TYR A 184 -18.19 -1.40 11.49
N ASN A 185 -18.35 -0.22 12.06
CA ASN A 185 -17.28 0.77 12.13
C ASN A 185 -16.73 0.79 13.55
N ALA A 186 -15.42 1.04 13.67
CA ALA A 186 -14.76 1.27 14.95
C ALA A 186 -13.95 2.55 14.91
N VAL A 187 -13.61 3.09 16.07
CA VAL A 187 -12.85 4.33 16.19
C VAL A 187 -11.65 4.10 17.09
N VAL A 188 -10.48 4.54 16.64
CA VAL A 188 -9.28 4.65 17.47
C VAL A 188 -9.12 6.10 17.89
N ARG A 189 -9.23 6.36 19.19
CA ARG A 189 -9.06 7.69 19.77
C ARG A 189 -7.64 7.96 20.21
N ASN A 190 -7.20 9.20 20.06
CA ASN A 190 -5.90 9.71 20.49
C ASN A 190 -4.70 8.92 19.96
N PRO A 191 -4.70 8.45 18.69
CA PRO A 191 -3.46 7.95 18.11
C PRO A 191 -2.48 9.11 17.96
N PRO A 192 -1.16 8.87 17.98
CA PRO A 192 -0.18 9.88 17.61
C PRO A 192 -0.45 10.43 16.21
N ILE A 193 -0.24 11.73 16.01
CA ILE A 193 -0.46 12.36 14.70
C ILE A 193 0.48 11.73 13.66
N GLY A 194 -0.08 11.30 12.54
CA GLY A 194 0.71 10.61 11.49
C GLY A 194 0.97 9.14 11.76
N ALA A 195 0.37 8.55 12.78
CA ALA A 195 0.46 7.11 13.01
C ALA A 195 -0.27 6.30 11.93
N ASP A 196 0.35 5.23 11.49
CA ASP A 196 -0.28 4.22 10.65
C ASP A 196 -1.04 3.21 11.54
N ILE A 197 -2.28 2.91 11.18
CA ILE A 197 -3.10 1.96 11.92
C ILE A 197 -3.32 0.72 11.06
N PHE A 198 -2.98 -0.44 11.62
CA PHE A 198 -3.18 -1.73 10.99
C PHE A 198 -4.27 -2.50 11.72
N VAL A 199 -5.18 -3.11 10.97
CA VAL A 199 -6.16 -4.06 11.46
C VAL A 199 -5.81 -5.43 10.91
N ASP A 200 -5.48 -6.37 11.78
CA ASP A 200 -5.00 -7.71 11.40
C ASP A 200 -3.84 -7.67 10.38
N GLY A 201 -2.93 -6.69 10.51
CA GLY A 201 -1.78 -6.51 9.63
C GLY A 201 -2.05 -5.76 8.32
N VAL A 202 -3.27 -5.33 8.05
CA VAL A 202 -3.62 -4.53 6.87
C VAL A 202 -3.76 -3.06 7.27
N LEU A 203 -3.15 -2.14 6.52
CA LEU A 203 -3.27 -0.70 6.74
C LEU A 203 -4.72 -0.24 6.58
N TRP A 204 -5.22 0.49 7.56
CA TRP A 204 -6.61 0.87 7.65
C TRP A 204 -6.79 2.26 8.30
N GLY A 205 -7.97 2.84 8.06
CA GLY A 205 -8.41 4.01 8.82
C GLY A 205 -8.39 5.32 8.05
N VAL A 206 -9.44 6.12 8.26
CA VAL A 206 -9.60 7.48 7.74
C VAL A 206 -9.43 8.45 8.90
N GLU A 207 -8.55 9.43 8.73
CA GLU A 207 -8.35 10.49 9.73
C GLU A 207 -9.60 11.37 9.84
N GLN A 208 -10.01 11.62 11.06
CA GLN A 208 -11.13 12.50 11.38
C GLN A 208 -10.62 13.88 11.82
N PRO A 209 -11.44 14.94 11.72
CA PRO A 209 -11.06 16.29 12.14
C PRO A 209 -10.65 16.41 13.61
N ASP A 210 -11.10 15.49 14.47
CA ASP A 210 -10.75 15.42 15.89
C ASP A 210 -9.46 14.64 16.16
N GLY A 211 -8.73 14.23 15.11
CA GLY A 211 -7.51 13.44 15.21
C GLY A 211 -7.72 11.95 15.47
N SER A 212 -8.98 11.49 15.61
CA SER A 212 -9.28 10.07 15.71
C SER A 212 -9.15 9.37 14.34
N ARG A 213 -9.07 8.05 14.35
CA ARG A 213 -9.06 7.22 13.13
C ARG A 213 -10.33 6.38 13.05
N LEU A 214 -11.13 6.59 12.01
CA LEU A 214 -12.32 5.81 11.73
C LEU A 214 -11.98 4.57 10.89
N LEU A 215 -12.25 3.40 11.44
CA LEU A 215 -12.10 2.10 10.79
C LEU A 215 -13.47 1.70 10.24
N GLN A 216 -13.64 1.74 8.92
CA GLN A 216 -14.93 1.53 8.26
C GLN A 216 -15.07 0.08 7.77
N ASN A 217 -16.31 -0.42 7.73
CA ASN A 217 -16.65 -1.70 7.09
C ASN A 217 -15.89 -2.93 7.62
N LEU A 218 -15.58 -2.97 8.91
CA LEU A 218 -14.98 -4.15 9.52
C LEU A 218 -15.96 -5.31 9.49
N ARG A 219 -15.51 -6.47 9.04
CA ARG A 219 -16.32 -7.68 9.02
C ARG A 219 -16.54 -8.19 10.43
N PRO A 220 -17.77 -8.57 10.81
CA PRO A 220 -18.03 -9.26 12.07
C PRO A 220 -17.33 -10.63 12.04
N GLY A 221 -16.90 -11.11 13.18
CA GLY A 221 -16.23 -12.42 13.26
C GLY A 221 -15.08 -12.45 14.25
N GLY A 222 -15.34 -12.08 15.50
CA GLY A 222 -14.35 -12.13 16.58
C GLY A 222 -13.60 -10.82 16.79
N ASP A 223 -12.57 -10.89 17.62
CA ASP A 223 -11.71 -9.75 17.94
C ASP A 223 -10.76 -9.47 16.77
N ARG A 224 -10.68 -8.20 16.36
CA ARG A 224 -9.71 -7.70 15.39
C ARG A 224 -8.57 -7.02 16.14
N THR A 225 -7.35 -7.39 15.81
CA THR A 225 -6.16 -6.78 16.41
C THR A 225 -5.85 -5.47 15.72
N ILE A 226 -5.74 -4.40 16.50
CA ILE A 226 -5.29 -3.09 16.07
C ILE A 226 -3.84 -2.92 16.50
N THR A 227 -2.97 -2.65 15.51
CA THR A 227 -1.58 -2.27 15.72
C THR A 227 -1.40 -0.85 15.25
N ILE A 228 -0.87 0.01 16.12
CA ILE A 228 -0.58 1.42 15.83
C ILE A 228 0.94 1.54 15.69
N VAL A 229 1.39 2.01 14.55
CA VAL A 229 2.81 2.15 14.22
C VAL A 229 3.14 3.63 14.04
N HIS A 230 4.09 4.11 14.82
CA HIS A 230 4.63 5.45 14.70
C HIS A 230 6.12 5.43 15.09
N PRO A 231 7.01 6.13 14.33
CA PRO A 231 8.46 6.04 14.57
C PRO A 231 8.91 6.50 15.93
N ALA A 232 8.21 7.46 16.53
CA ALA A 232 8.55 8.06 17.82
C ALA A 232 7.73 7.52 19.00
N PHE A 233 6.82 6.57 18.77
CA PHE A 233 5.95 6.02 19.81
C PHE A 233 5.92 4.50 19.77
N GLU A 234 5.92 3.89 20.94
CA GLU A 234 5.60 2.48 21.14
C GLU A 234 4.15 2.39 21.64
N CYS A 235 3.29 1.77 20.85
CA CYS A 235 1.87 1.65 21.15
C CYS A 235 1.52 0.22 21.52
N GLU A 236 0.66 0.06 22.53
CA GLU A 236 0.11 -1.23 22.89
C GLU A 236 -0.89 -1.68 21.81
N ALA A 237 -0.82 -2.96 21.43
CA ALA A 237 -1.83 -3.55 20.58
C ALA A 237 -3.18 -3.56 21.29
N ALA A 238 -4.25 -3.29 20.55
CA ALA A 238 -5.59 -3.24 21.09
C ALA A 238 -6.53 -4.13 20.26
N THR A 239 -7.72 -4.41 20.76
CA THR A 239 -8.72 -5.20 20.05
C THR A 239 -10.03 -4.47 19.93
N VAL A 240 -10.68 -4.63 18.77
CA VAL A 240 -12.06 -4.20 18.51
C VAL A 240 -12.89 -5.36 18.00
N ASN A 241 -14.18 -5.30 18.24
CA ASN A 241 -15.17 -6.24 17.72
C ASN A 241 -16.52 -5.54 17.55
N SER A 242 -17.55 -6.26 17.12
CA SER A 242 -18.89 -5.71 16.90
C SER A 242 -19.53 -5.08 18.16
N SER A 243 -19.08 -5.48 19.35
CA SER A 243 -19.57 -4.96 20.63
C SER A 243 -18.66 -3.87 21.19
N LYS A 244 -17.35 -3.99 20.98
CA LYS A 244 -16.31 -3.02 21.40
C LYS A 244 -15.80 -2.27 20.18
N ARG A 245 -16.45 -1.16 19.85
CA ARG A 245 -16.19 -0.37 18.62
C ARG A 245 -15.30 0.85 18.86
N GLU A 246 -14.81 1.05 20.05
CA GLU A 246 -13.97 2.19 20.41
C GLU A 246 -12.76 1.71 21.19
N VAL A 247 -11.60 2.24 20.82
CA VAL A 247 -10.32 1.99 21.46
C VAL A 247 -9.60 3.30 21.64
N VAL A 248 -9.05 3.51 22.82
CA VAL A 248 -8.12 4.62 23.08
C VAL A 248 -6.71 4.10 22.89
N ALA A 249 -5.95 4.74 22.01
CA ALA A 249 -4.55 4.43 21.78
C ALA A 249 -3.75 4.64 23.08
N ARG A 250 -2.98 3.63 23.48
CA ARG A 250 -2.05 3.69 24.63
C ARG A 250 -0.65 3.65 24.05
N CYS A 251 -0.07 4.84 23.86
CA CYS A 251 1.23 4.99 23.29
C CYS A 251 2.15 5.71 24.27
N ARG A 252 3.37 5.23 24.39
CA ARG A 252 4.46 5.92 25.10
C ARG A 252 5.50 6.36 24.08
N GLN A 253 6.22 7.41 24.42
CA GLN A 253 7.31 7.87 23.56
C GLN A 253 8.40 6.81 23.49
N ALA A 254 8.85 6.50 22.27
CA ALA A 254 9.93 5.56 22.05
C ALA A 254 11.26 6.12 22.59
N ALA A 255 11.95 5.37 23.41
CA ALA A 255 13.25 5.75 23.92
C ALA A 255 14.34 5.59 22.83
N VAL A 256 15.45 6.28 23.03
CA VAL A 256 16.69 6.03 22.26
C VAL A 256 17.11 4.58 22.51
N LYS A 257 17.33 3.84 21.43
CA LYS A 257 17.71 2.43 21.55
C LYS A 257 19.12 2.28 22.12
N PRO A 258 19.41 1.22 22.89
CA PRO A 258 20.75 0.98 23.36
C PRO A 258 21.75 0.93 22.18
N GLY A 259 22.83 1.74 22.28
CA GLY A 259 23.84 1.82 21.23
C GLY A 259 23.51 2.77 20.07
N GLU A 260 22.36 3.45 20.04
CA GLU A 260 22.10 4.52 19.09
C GLU A 260 22.99 5.74 19.40
N ASP A 261 23.81 6.13 18.43
CA ASP A 261 24.63 7.34 18.50
C ASP A 261 23.86 8.55 17.96
N CYS A 262 23.42 9.43 18.86
CA CYS A 262 22.70 10.65 18.51
C CYS A 262 23.59 11.76 17.91
N SER A 263 24.91 11.62 17.94
CA SER A 263 25.83 12.58 17.33
C SER A 263 25.90 12.42 15.80
N ARG A 264 25.48 11.26 15.29
CA ARG A 264 25.51 10.92 13.87
C ARG A 264 24.16 10.41 13.42
N ILE A 265 23.53 11.16 12.55
CA ILE A 265 22.27 10.77 11.92
C ILE A 265 22.55 10.50 10.44
N GLY A 266 22.37 9.27 9.99
CA GLY A 266 22.59 8.88 8.60
C GLY A 266 21.40 9.20 7.70
N LEU A 267 21.57 8.93 6.41
CA LEU A 267 20.48 9.01 5.43
C LEU A 267 19.45 7.91 5.74
N GLY A 268 18.16 8.29 5.79
CA GLY A 268 17.09 7.34 6.15
C GLY A 268 16.94 7.09 7.65
N GLU A 269 17.70 7.78 8.50
CA GLU A 269 17.64 7.66 9.96
C GLU A 269 16.81 8.79 10.61
N GLU A 270 15.85 9.38 9.91
CA GLU A 270 15.01 10.47 10.43
C GLU A 270 14.23 10.07 11.69
N ASP A 271 13.88 8.79 11.81
CA ASP A 271 13.18 8.26 12.98
C ASP A 271 14.11 8.15 14.21
N LYS A 272 15.40 7.86 13.97
CA LYS A 272 16.43 7.96 15.01
C LYS A 272 16.62 9.42 15.43
N ALA A 273 16.69 10.35 14.46
CA ALA A 273 16.78 11.78 14.75
C ALA A 273 15.63 12.23 15.65
N GLU A 274 14.42 11.78 15.43
CA GLU A 274 13.25 12.12 16.24
C GLU A 274 13.36 11.55 17.67
N ARG A 275 13.81 10.30 17.83
CA ARG A 275 14.06 9.76 19.19
C ARG A 275 15.13 10.55 19.93
N CYS A 276 16.23 10.88 19.25
CA CYS A 276 17.29 11.71 19.81
C CYS A 276 16.82 13.12 20.16
N TYR A 277 16.02 13.73 19.27
CA TYR A 277 15.38 15.03 19.51
C TYR A 277 14.49 14.99 20.76
N ASN A 278 13.66 13.98 20.88
CA ASN A 278 12.77 13.81 22.01
C ASN A 278 13.54 13.64 23.33
N ALA A 279 14.60 12.84 23.31
CA ALA A 279 15.48 12.65 24.46
C ALA A 279 16.24 13.94 24.84
N ALA A 280 16.69 14.71 23.85
CA ALA A 280 17.36 15.99 24.09
C ALA A 280 16.44 17.03 24.73
N LEU A 281 15.18 17.10 24.28
CA LEU A 281 14.18 17.97 24.89
C LEU A 281 13.86 17.57 26.33
N ASP A 282 13.67 16.26 26.58
CA ASP A 282 13.37 15.75 27.93
C ASP A 282 14.55 15.88 28.87
N GLY A 283 15.78 15.92 28.34
CA GLY A 283 17.02 16.11 29.09
C GLY A 283 17.38 17.57 29.37
N LEU A 284 16.59 18.54 28.90
CA LEU A 284 16.85 19.94 29.19
C LEU A 284 16.68 20.23 30.69
N PRO A 285 17.58 21.05 31.28
CA PRO A 285 17.42 21.49 32.67
C PRO A 285 16.15 22.35 32.81
N ASP A 286 15.61 22.46 34.01
CA ASP A 286 14.51 23.39 34.31
C ASP A 286 15.00 24.39 35.37
N PRO A 287 15.16 25.68 35.02
CA PRO A 287 14.95 26.33 33.72
C PRO A 287 16.08 26.05 32.72
N PHE A 288 15.75 26.06 31.44
CA PHE A 288 16.68 25.96 30.32
C PHE A 288 16.85 27.33 29.60
N THR A 289 17.97 27.47 28.90
CA THR A 289 18.25 28.68 28.10
C THR A 289 17.72 28.51 26.66
N ALA A 290 17.54 29.66 25.98
CA ALA A 290 17.15 29.64 24.54
C ALA A 290 18.17 28.90 23.68
N GLU A 291 19.46 28.99 23.98
CA GLU A 291 20.53 28.26 23.26
C GLU A 291 20.47 26.76 23.48
N GLN A 292 20.21 26.30 24.71
CA GLN A 292 20.03 24.88 24.98
C GLN A 292 18.83 24.30 24.21
N LEU A 293 17.69 25.03 24.23
CA LEU A 293 16.53 24.63 23.47
C LEU A 293 16.79 24.61 21.95
N LYS A 294 17.44 25.66 21.42
CA LYS A 294 17.83 25.73 20.01
C LYS A 294 18.64 24.51 19.59
N ASN A 295 19.62 24.11 20.40
CA ASN A 295 20.47 22.95 20.10
C ASN A 295 19.63 21.66 20.05
N ALA A 296 18.69 21.47 20.97
CA ALA A 296 17.78 20.33 20.97
C ALA A 296 16.84 20.35 19.74
N LEU A 297 16.27 21.50 19.40
CA LEU A 297 15.38 21.66 18.26
C LEU A 297 16.08 21.32 16.93
N ASN A 298 17.37 21.62 16.80
CA ASN A 298 18.14 21.38 15.58
C ASN A 298 18.54 19.92 15.35
N ILE A 299 18.17 19.00 16.24
CA ILE A 299 18.34 17.55 16.04
C ILE A 299 17.24 17.00 15.12
N LEU A 300 16.04 17.60 15.16
CA LEU A 300 14.91 17.12 14.34
C LEU A 300 15.19 17.29 12.85
N ILE A 301 15.05 16.22 12.11
CA ILE A 301 15.12 16.23 10.66
C ILE A 301 13.70 16.13 10.09
N ILE A 302 13.25 17.21 9.45
CA ILE A 302 12.01 17.24 8.69
C ILE A 302 12.36 16.89 7.24
N ASN A 303 12.16 15.65 6.85
CA ASN A 303 12.44 15.21 5.49
C ASN A 303 11.25 15.55 4.58
N PHE A 304 11.24 16.74 4.01
CA PHE A 304 10.25 17.18 3.04
C PHE A 304 10.38 16.39 1.74
N GLU A 305 9.28 16.11 1.09
CA GLU A 305 9.29 15.57 -0.26
C GLU A 305 9.95 16.56 -1.25
N SER A 306 10.51 16.02 -2.33
CA SER A 306 11.20 16.85 -3.33
C SER A 306 10.26 17.92 -3.92
N GLY A 307 10.69 19.17 -3.90
CA GLY A 307 9.91 20.32 -4.37
C GLY A 307 8.69 20.70 -3.52
N LYS A 308 8.42 19.97 -2.43
CA LYS A 308 7.28 20.24 -1.54
C LYS A 308 7.72 20.90 -0.24
N PHE A 309 6.77 21.59 0.40
CA PHE A 309 6.92 22.23 1.70
C PHE A 309 5.91 21.72 2.74
N ASP A 310 5.06 20.75 2.38
CA ASP A 310 4.16 20.11 3.31
C ASP A 310 4.97 19.29 4.33
N ILE A 311 4.70 19.50 5.60
CA ILE A 311 5.37 18.79 6.68
C ILE A 311 4.82 17.34 6.71
N PRO A 312 5.68 16.31 6.66
CA PRO A 312 5.22 14.94 6.78
C PRO A 312 4.45 14.73 8.10
N ALA A 313 3.27 14.12 8.02
CA ALA A 313 2.41 13.91 9.18
C ALA A 313 3.13 13.22 10.35
N LYS A 314 4.06 12.31 10.05
CA LYS A 314 4.91 11.63 11.04
C LYS A 314 5.77 12.57 11.91
N ARG A 315 6.07 13.81 11.43
CA ARG A 315 6.90 14.78 12.16
C ARG A 315 6.08 15.79 12.97
N MET A 316 4.76 15.75 12.85
CA MET A 316 3.88 16.71 13.54
C MET A 316 3.89 16.56 15.06
N GLU A 317 3.99 15.33 15.59
CA GLU A 317 4.09 15.11 17.03
C GLU A 317 5.42 15.64 17.61
N ALA A 318 6.52 15.47 16.87
CA ALA A 318 7.80 16.05 17.27
C ALA A 318 7.74 17.59 17.30
N LEU A 319 7.15 18.21 16.28
CA LEU A 319 6.95 19.67 16.26
C LEU A 319 6.05 20.14 17.40
N LYS A 320 4.98 19.43 17.70
CA LYS A 320 4.08 19.71 18.81
C LYS A 320 4.82 19.65 20.15
N LYS A 321 5.69 18.66 20.36
CA LYS A 321 6.53 18.58 21.55
C LYS A 321 7.48 19.77 21.64
N GLY A 322 8.18 20.10 20.55
CA GLY A 322 9.04 21.28 20.49
C GLY A 322 8.30 22.57 20.78
N ALA A 323 7.09 22.73 20.25
CA ALA A 323 6.22 23.88 20.52
C ALA A 323 5.98 24.05 22.02
N GLY A 324 5.73 22.97 22.76
CA GLY A 324 5.56 22.99 24.21
C GLY A 324 6.79 23.50 24.98
N PHE A 325 7.99 23.25 24.46
CA PHE A 325 9.22 23.81 25.03
C PHE A 325 9.43 25.27 24.63
N ILE A 326 9.15 25.66 23.38
CA ILE A 326 9.25 27.03 22.91
C ILE A 326 8.32 27.96 23.71
N GLN A 327 7.12 27.51 24.06
CA GLN A 327 6.15 28.26 24.87
C GLN A 327 6.68 28.60 26.28
N LYS A 328 7.63 27.82 26.82
CA LYS A 328 8.25 28.09 28.13
C LYS A 328 9.33 29.16 28.07
N LEU A 329 9.77 29.57 26.87
CA LEU A 329 10.75 30.65 26.74
C LEU A 329 10.17 31.99 27.17
N PRO A 330 11.02 32.88 27.74
CA PRO A 330 10.61 34.25 28.05
C PRO A 330 10.02 34.99 26.84
N PRO A 331 9.05 35.91 27.05
CA PRO A 331 8.45 36.68 25.95
C PRO A 331 9.41 37.49 25.10
N SER A 332 10.58 37.87 25.68
CA SER A 332 11.64 38.57 24.99
C SER A 332 12.36 37.76 23.92
N VAL A 333 12.35 36.42 24.06
CA VAL A 333 13.09 35.53 23.18
C VAL A 333 12.36 35.37 21.85
N VAL A 334 13.12 35.51 20.76
CA VAL A 334 12.65 35.28 19.38
C VAL A 334 13.58 34.27 18.73
N LEU A 335 12.99 33.19 18.21
CA LEU A 335 13.69 32.20 17.42
C LEU A 335 13.44 32.45 15.93
N GLU A 336 14.48 32.35 15.13
CA GLU A 336 14.36 32.27 13.68
C GLU A 336 14.22 30.82 13.25
N VAL A 337 13.25 30.54 12.38
CA VAL A 337 13.09 29.28 11.67
C VAL A 337 13.69 29.45 10.30
N GLY A 338 14.89 28.95 10.10
CA GLY A 338 15.65 29.03 8.86
C GLY A 338 15.38 27.84 7.95
N GLY A 339 14.98 28.08 6.70
CA GLY A 339 14.85 27.04 5.69
C GLY A 339 16.09 26.97 4.80
N HIS A 340 16.57 25.77 4.51
CA HIS A 340 17.73 25.53 3.69
C HIS A 340 17.45 24.44 2.63
N THR A 341 18.16 24.52 1.50
CA THR A 341 18.11 23.52 0.43
C THR A 341 19.53 23.01 0.12
N ASP A 342 19.61 21.94 -0.62
CA ASP A 342 20.82 21.61 -1.36
C ASP A 342 20.95 22.51 -2.60
N ASN A 343 21.97 22.27 -3.43
CA ASN A 343 22.25 23.05 -4.63
C ASN A 343 21.59 22.50 -5.91
N VAL A 344 20.61 21.60 -5.78
CA VAL A 344 19.90 21.05 -6.95
C VAL A 344 18.78 22.00 -7.36
N GLY A 345 18.77 22.40 -8.63
CA GLY A 345 17.81 23.36 -9.18
C GLY A 345 18.35 24.80 -9.25
N SER A 346 17.47 25.76 -9.52
CA SER A 346 17.86 27.18 -9.57
C SER A 346 17.83 27.82 -8.17
N ASP A 347 18.73 28.77 -7.94
CA ASP A 347 18.78 29.51 -6.65
C ASP A 347 17.46 30.19 -6.32
N ALA A 348 16.78 30.77 -7.33
CA ALA A 348 15.49 31.42 -7.14
C ALA A 348 14.39 30.42 -6.69
N SER A 349 14.37 29.25 -7.28
CA SER A 349 13.43 28.18 -6.88
C SER A 349 13.74 27.68 -5.47
N ASN A 350 15.00 27.46 -5.17
CA ASN A 350 15.48 27.01 -3.86
C ASN A 350 15.23 28.07 -2.78
N GLN A 351 15.37 29.36 -3.11
CA GLN A 351 15.02 30.45 -2.20
C GLN A 351 13.53 30.38 -1.84
N THR A 352 12.66 30.34 -2.84
CA THR A 352 11.19 30.24 -2.62
C THR A 352 10.82 28.98 -1.85
N LEU A 353 11.42 27.83 -2.17
CA LEU A 353 11.14 26.57 -1.49
C LEU A 353 11.55 26.62 -0.02
N SER A 354 12.70 27.19 0.29
CA SER A 354 13.20 27.34 1.66
C SER A 354 12.36 28.30 2.49
N ASP A 355 11.89 29.42 1.90
CA ASP A 355 10.96 30.35 2.54
C ASP A 355 9.63 29.66 2.88
N ASN A 356 9.06 28.90 1.93
CA ASN A 356 7.81 28.17 2.14
C ASN A 356 7.95 27.10 3.23
N ARG A 357 9.07 26.36 3.26
CA ARG A 357 9.34 25.37 4.31
C ARG A 357 9.47 25.98 5.70
N ALA A 358 10.21 27.08 5.80
CA ALA A 358 10.34 27.82 7.06
C ALA A 358 8.97 28.33 7.54
N LYS A 359 8.16 28.86 6.62
CA LYS A 359 6.80 29.30 6.91
C LYS A 359 5.90 28.17 7.36
N ALA A 360 5.91 27.03 6.67
CA ALA A 360 5.10 25.86 7.03
C ALA A 360 5.41 25.38 8.46
N VAL A 361 6.69 25.35 8.84
CA VAL A 361 7.09 24.98 10.20
C VAL A 361 6.63 25.99 11.23
N LYS A 362 6.78 27.29 10.96
CA LYS A 362 6.24 28.34 11.83
C LYS A 362 4.73 28.21 12.01
N ASP A 363 3.99 28.04 10.91
CA ASP A 363 2.53 27.91 10.95
C ASP A 363 2.09 26.70 11.78
N ALA A 364 2.79 25.56 11.66
CA ALA A 364 2.56 24.38 12.49
C ALA A 364 2.83 24.66 13.98
N LEU A 365 3.96 25.30 14.30
CA LEU A 365 4.31 25.66 15.69
C LEU A 365 3.27 26.61 16.29
N VAL A 366 2.79 27.59 15.52
CA VAL A 366 1.71 28.50 15.94
C VAL A 366 0.40 27.76 16.16
N THR A 367 0.05 26.80 15.31
CA THR A 367 -1.11 25.92 15.50
C THR A 367 -1.01 25.13 16.80
N PHE A 368 0.20 24.77 17.20
CA PHE A 368 0.48 24.11 18.49
C PHE A 368 0.61 25.08 19.67
N GLY A 369 0.27 26.35 19.49
CA GLY A 369 0.14 27.34 20.56
C GLY A 369 1.39 28.19 20.81
N VAL A 370 2.41 28.13 19.95
CA VAL A 370 3.54 29.07 20.04
C VAL A 370 3.08 30.46 19.60
N ARG A 371 3.46 31.47 20.34
CA ARG A 371 3.16 32.87 20.01
C ARG A 371 3.80 33.24 18.66
N PRO A 372 3.05 33.81 17.70
CA PRO A 372 3.57 34.16 16.36
C PRO A 372 4.79 35.11 16.40
N GLU A 373 4.84 36.00 17.39
CA GLU A 373 5.91 36.97 17.60
C GLU A 373 7.19 36.35 18.20
N ALA A 374 7.10 35.16 18.78
CA ALA A 374 8.28 34.42 19.23
C ALA A 374 9.04 33.71 18.07
N LEU A 375 8.48 33.78 16.87
CA LEU A 375 9.02 33.10 15.69
C LEU A 375 9.13 34.04 14.51
N GLN A 376 10.31 34.15 13.90
CA GLN A 376 10.48 34.73 12.58
C GLN A 376 10.91 33.62 11.59
N THR A 377 10.66 33.83 10.29
CA THR A 377 11.03 32.87 9.24
C THR A 377 12.00 33.47 8.26
N LYS A 378 12.92 32.68 7.76
CA LYS A 378 13.82 33.06 6.69
C LYS A 378 14.22 31.88 5.85
N GLY A 379 14.05 32.02 4.53
CA GLY A 379 14.66 31.08 3.58
C GLY A 379 16.09 31.50 3.28
N TYR A 380 16.97 30.53 3.20
CA TYR A 380 18.37 30.75 2.84
C TYR A 380 18.70 30.07 1.51
N GLY A 381 17.77 29.30 0.94
CA GLY A 381 18.05 28.52 -0.26
C GLY A 381 19.31 27.67 -0.09
N PRO A 382 20.17 27.59 -1.10
CA PRO A 382 21.43 26.84 -1.06
C PRO A 382 22.62 27.65 -0.51
N THR A 383 22.41 28.92 -0.08
CA THR A 383 23.52 29.86 0.21
C THR A 383 24.26 29.57 1.50
N ARG A 384 23.68 28.77 2.38
CA ARG A 384 24.28 28.39 3.70
C ARG A 384 24.33 26.88 3.85
N PRO A 385 25.18 26.19 3.07
CA PRO A 385 25.31 24.75 3.21
C PRO A 385 25.95 24.37 4.56
N LYS A 386 25.43 23.34 5.23
CA LYS A 386 26.01 22.77 6.45
C LYS A 386 27.21 21.90 6.13
N THR A 387 27.22 21.27 4.96
CA THR A 387 28.28 20.40 4.47
C THR A 387 28.33 20.43 2.93
N THR A 388 29.27 19.70 2.31
CA THR A 388 29.39 19.63 0.83
C THR A 388 28.10 19.11 0.18
N ASN A 389 27.81 19.58 -1.04
CA ASN A 389 26.73 19.07 -1.88
C ASN A 389 27.16 17.94 -2.82
N ASP A 390 28.38 17.41 -2.68
CA ASP A 390 28.96 16.42 -3.60
C ASP A 390 28.41 15.01 -3.33
N THR A 391 27.89 14.78 -2.12
CA THR A 391 27.33 13.49 -1.70
C THR A 391 25.86 13.59 -1.37
N ASP A 392 25.12 12.48 -1.48
CA ASP A 392 23.71 12.44 -1.10
C ASP A 392 23.49 12.69 0.39
N LEU A 393 24.42 12.22 1.23
CA LEU A 393 24.42 12.51 2.66
C LEU A 393 24.62 14.01 2.92
N GLY A 394 25.54 14.65 2.20
CA GLY A 394 25.76 16.08 2.33
C GLY A 394 24.54 16.90 1.90
N LYS A 395 23.94 16.57 0.76
CA LYS A 395 22.68 17.18 0.32
C LYS A 395 21.56 16.97 1.35
N PHE A 396 21.49 15.79 1.94
CA PHE A 396 20.52 15.48 3.00
C PHE A 396 20.65 16.44 4.20
N TYR A 397 21.86 16.67 4.68
CA TYR A 397 22.09 17.63 5.76
C TYR A 397 21.84 19.09 5.36
N ASN A 398 22.00 19.43 4.08
CA ASN A 398 21.75 20.78 3.59
C ASN A 398 20.24 21.05 3.45
N ARG A 399 19.41 20.06 3.16
CA ARG A 399 17.93 20.16 3.16
C ARG A 399 17.40 20.11 4.58
N ARG A 400 17.49 21.20 5.31
CA ARG A 400 17.12 21.27 6.73
C ARG A 400 16.29 22.48 7.09
N ILE A 401 15.62 22.37 8.22
CA ILE A 401 15.15 23.50 9.02
C ILE A 401 16.17 23.71 10.13
N GLU A 402 16.55 24.96 10.38
CA GLU A 402 17.50 25.32 11.40
C GLU A 402 16.89 26.43 12.28
N TYR A 403 16.99 26.25 13.59
CA TYR A 403 16.56 27.26 14.54
C TYR A 403 17.77 28.06 14.99
N SER A 404 17.62 29.40 15.10
CA SER A 404 18.63 30.27 15.68
C SER A 404 17.97 31.27 16.64
N VAL A 405 18.72 31.71 17.63
CA VAL A 405 18.25 32.73 18.59
C VAL A 405 18.58 34.09 18.02
N VAL A 406 17.54 34.89 17.75
CA VAL A 406 17.69 36.24 17.16
C VAL A 406 17.66 37.29 18.24
N ARG A 407 16.86 37.10 19.27
CA ARG A 407 16.73 37.99 20.42
C ARG A 407 16.53 37.17 21.69
N GLN A 408 17.19 37.55 22.74
CA GLN A 408 17.06 37.00 24.11
C GLN A 408 16.49 38.03 25.07
#